data_a3839fcb37732e6864a58412ec81005b
#
_entry.id   a3839fcb37732e6864a58412ec81005b
#
_cell.length_a   1.000
_cell.length_b   1.000
_cell.length_c   1.000
_cell.angle_alpha   90.00
_cell.angle_beta   90.00
_cell.angle_gamma   90.00
#
_symmetry.space_group_name_H-M   'P 1'
#
loop_
_entity.id
_entity.type
_entity.pdbx_description
1 polymer ?
#
loop_
_entity_poly.entity_id
_entity_poly.type
_entity_poly.pdbx_seq_one_letter_code
_entity_poly.pdbx_strand_id
1 'polypeptide(L)'
;MINKNRLSVLAIAVLIAASLAACGSGKKEPAAAGSQASSDQAGESRTSGAQAADTPAADTAGKDAVKLITSTSQLPGASTQLLQSRISKVSGEKGGGNFQFEHYDSATLFKSSAELGALLDGNIDIGFIQLGYFYDNGALWANMFDIAFLYDDVDDMMQVLDTEGEVGKWVQDQIWDEFHVKVIAPFYLGRRDVWLSDGSLKVQTPEDLKGVKIRMPNSASFLDMGTAIGAEPTPLDSSETYLAMQTGTVDAQENIILSSYANAMQEVSKSIVMTDHMITANLVCVSGDKWENMAPEQQELLTEIIREAVEQNNQDVLAEEAKILDECVEKYGIILQEPDKEAFKEYAFKYYLSNPDNEKNWNMDIFNEITK
;
A
#
# COMPACT_ATOMS: atom_id res chain seq x y z
N MET A 1 -45.70 23.64 -29.49
CA MET A 1 -46.42 22.49 -30.07
C MET A 1 -45.85 21.24 -29.49
N ILE A 2 -46.71 20.51 -28.83
CA ILE A 2 -46.50 19.32 -28.02
C ILE A 2 -46.24 18.12 -28.94
N ASN A 3 -45.29 17.26 -28.60
CA ASN A 3 -45.55 15.83 -28.81
C ASN A 3 -44.81 14.95 -27.80
N LYS A 4 -45.61 14.24 -27.01
CA LYS A 4 -45.26 13.14 -26.09
C LYS A 4 -45.38 11.80 -26.86
N ASN A 5 -44.48 10.85 -26.63
CA ASN A 5 -44.75 9.42 -26.68
C ASN A 5 -43.67 8.72 -25.82
N ARG A 6 -44.01 8.29 -24.66
CA ARG A 6 -44.59 7.05 -24.06
C ARG A 6 -43.83 5.77 -24.36
N LEU A 7 -43.23 5.30 -23.30
CA LEU A 7 -43.20 3.97 -22.64
C LEU A 7 -43.19 2.71 -23.50
N SER A 8 -42.25 1.82 -23.19
CA SER A 8 -42.53 0.38 -23.03
C SER A 8 -41.53 -0.25 -22.06
N VAL A 9 -42.06 -0.68 -20.92
CA VAL A 9 -41.45 -1.55 -19.92
C VAL A 9 -41.62 -2.99 -20.40
N LEU A 10 -40.56 -3.77 -20.44
CA LEU A 10 -40.68 -5.23 -20.57
C LEU A 10 -40.05 -5.90 -19.35
N ALA A 11 -40.94 -6.41 -18.49
CA ALA A 11 -40.60 -7.30 -17.40
C ALA A 11 -40.40 -8.73 -17.95
N ILE A 12 -39.30 -9.37 -17.61
CA ILE A 12 -39.10 -10.82 -17.84
C ILE A 12 -39.08 -11.49 -16.47
N ALA A 13 -40.09 -12.31 -16.25
CA ALA A 13 -40.27 -13.17 -15.10
C ALA A 13 -39.38 -14.42 -15.21
N VAL A 14 -38.68 -14.77 -14.13
CA VAL A 14 -37.91 -16.00 -13.98
C VAL A 14 -38.81 -17.07 -13.40
N LEU A 15 -38.94 -18.18 -14.10
CA LEU A 15 -39.60 -19.41 -13.66
C LEU A 15 -38.57 -20.34 -13.04
N ILE A 16 -38.77 -20.67 -11.75
CA ILE A 16 -38.09 -21.74 -11.03
C ILE A 16 -38.87 -23.03 -11.24
N ALA A 17 -38.21 -24.07 -11.74
CA ALA A 17 -38.73 -25.43 -11.73
C ALA A 17 -37.87 -26.29 -10.82
N ALA A 18 -38.44 -26.71 -9.70
CA ALA A 18 -37.93 -27.76 -8.83
C ALA A 18 -38.33 -29.14 -9.38
N SER A 19 -37.42 -30.09 -9.35
CA SER A 19 -37.75 -31.52 -9.52
C SER A 19 -37.08 -32.33 -8.41
N LEU A 20 -37.91 -32.84 -7.52
CA LEU A 20 -37.68 -33.92 -6.56
C LEU A 20 -38.04 -35.25 -7.20
N ALA A 21 -37.27 -36.32 -6.97
CA ALA A 21 -37.69 -37.70 -6.72
C ALA A 21 -36.42 -38.56 -6.62
N ALA A 22 -36.14 -39.23 -5.58
CA ALA A 22 -36.72 -40.22 -4.68
C ALA A 22 -36.18 -41.64 -4.92
N CYS A 23 -35.74 -42.24 -3.79
CA CYS A 23 -35.79 -43.64 -3.40
C CYS A 23 -34.71 -44.64 -3.87
N GLY A 24 -34.14 -45.29 -2.81
CA GLY A 24 -33.55 -46.62 -2.92
C GLY A 24 -32.73 -47.04 -1.70
N SER A 25 -33.41 -47.54 -0.74
CA SER A 25 -33.11 -48.25 0.51
C SER A 25 -32.04 -49.35 0.49
N GLY A 26 -31.34 -49.51 1.64
CA GLY A 26 -30.54 -50.69 1.95
C GLY A 26 -29.87 -50.63 3.32
N LYS A 27 -30.57 -51.17 4.33
CA LYS A 27 -30.12 -51.39 5.72
C LYS A 27 -29.02 -52.45 5.80
N LYS A 28 -28.08 -52.26 6.76
CA LYS A 28 -27.76 -53.20 7.87
C LYS A 28 -26.62 -52.65 8.73
N GLU A 29 -26.95 -52.42 9.98
CA GLU A 29 -26.12 -52.59 11.18
C GLU A 29 -26.45 -53.98 11.77
N PRO A 30 -25.81 -54.53 12.87
CA PRO A 30 -24.76 -54.00 13.75
C PRO A 30 -23.66 -55.02 14.11
N ALA A 31 -22.63 -54.65 14.87
CA ALA A 31 -22.33 -55.29 16.15
C ALA A 31 -20.96 -54.84 16.73
N ALA A 32 -20.98 -54.76 18.01
CA ALA A 32 -20.11 -54.16 19.01
C ALA A 32 -18.93 -55.04 19.48
N ALA A 33 -18.16 -54.43 20.35
CA ALA A 33 -17.21 -54.92 21.35
C ALA A 33 -15.75 -54.92 20.88
N GLY A 34 -14.80 -54.38 21.59
CA GLY A 34 -14.59 -54.02 22.97
C GLY A 34 -13.10 -54.04 23.28
N SER A 35 -12.71 -53.21 24.23
CA SER A 35 -11.61 -53.31 25.16
C SER A 35 -10.17 -52.99 24.78
N GLN A 36 -9.75 -51.91 25.45
CA GLN A 36 -8.61 -51.76 26.41
C GLN A 36 -7.15 -51.80 25.88
N ALA A 37 -6.57 -50.63 26.05
CA ALA A 37 -5.43 -50.29 26.94
C ALA A 37 -4.00 -50.55 26.42
N SER A 38 -3.29 -49.53 26.32
CA SER A 38 -2.13 -49.11 27.11
C SER A 38 -0.96 -48.55 26.31
N SER A 39 -0.56 -47.44 26.84
CA SER A 39 0.79 -46.95 27.15
C SER A 39 1.61 -46.27 26.04
N ASP A 40 1.80 -44.99 26.35
CA ASP A 40 3.03 -44.20 26.29
C ASP A 40 3.94 -44.27 25.06
N GLN A 41 3.95 -43.17 24.35
CA GLN A 41 5.19 -42.45 24.12
C GLN A 41 4.92 -41.00 23.72
N ALA A 42 5.54 -40.10 24.49
CA ALA A 42 5.55 -38.65 24.28
C ALA A 42 6.21 -38.27 22.97
N GLY A 43 5.44 -37.59 22.11
CA GLY A 43 5.94 -36.85 20.95
C GLY A 43 5.80 -35.37 21.23
N GLU A 44 6.89 -34.69 21.51
CA GLU A 44 6.95 -33.25 21.71
C GLU A 44 6.44 -32.54 20.44
N SER A 45 5.24 -32.01 20.54
CA SER A 45 4.75 -31.01 19.62
C SER A 45 5.43 -29.68 19.95
N ARG A 46 6.40 -29.28 19.14
CA ARG A 46 6.92 -27.92 19.17
C ARG A 46 5.87 -26.97 18.63
N THR A 47 5.09 -26.42 19.53
CA THR A 47 4.38 -25.17 19.29
C THR A 47 5.43 -24.07 19.19
N SER A 48 5.70 -23.61 17.99
CA SER A 48 6.38 -22.33 17.78
C SER A 48 5.45 -21.23 18.30
N GLY A 49 5.70 -20.82 19.53
CA GLY A 49 5.09 -19.63 20.08
C GLY A 49 5.54 -18.43 19.26
N ALA A 50 4.60 -17.80 18.60
CA ALA A 50 4.78 -16.42 18.16
C ALA A 50 5.07 -15.60 19.42
N GLN A 51 6.33 -15.21 19.56
CA GLN A 51 6.75 -14.25 20.55
C GLN A 51 6.14 -12.92 20.13
N ALA A 52 5.13 -12.48 20.87
CA ALA A 52 4.70 -11.10 20.84
C ALA A 52 5.94 -10.24 21.07
N ALA A 53 6.22 -9.34 20.14
CA ALA A 53 7.27 -8.36 20.32
C ALA A 53 6.97 -7.59 21.60
N ASP A 54 7.90 -7.66 22.54
CA ASP A 54 7.91 -6.83 23.73
C ASP A 54 7.85 -5.37 23.30
N THR A 55 6.70 -4.77 23.45
CA THR A 55 6.52 -3.33 23.35
C THR A 55 6.90 -2.74 24.70
N PRO A 56 8.00 -2.00 24.84
CA PRO A 56 8.24 -1.22 26.02
C PRO A 56 7.46 0.09 25.90
N ALA A 57 6.17 0.06 26.07
CA ALA A 57 5.40 1.25 26.32
C ALA A 57 5.21 1.37 27.84
N ALA A 58 6.09 2.07 28.50
CA ALA A 58 5.79 2.61 29.81
C ALA A 58 4.62 3.57 29.65
N ASP A 59 3.52 3.24 30.28
CA ASP A 59 2.31 4.04 30.39
C ASP A 59 2.62 5.36 31.14
N THR A 60 3.06 6.38 30.38
CA THR A 60 3.27 7.75 30.89
C THR A 60 2.16 8.68 30.42
N ALA A 61 1.10 8.16 29.80
CA ALA A 61 -0.03 8.93 29.35
C ALA A 61 -0.69 9.66 30.53
N GLY A 62 -0.83 10.98 30.42
CA GLY A 62 -1.62 11.78 31.37
C GLY A 62 -3.11 11.39 31.31
N LYS A 63 -3.88 11.78 32.33
CA LYS A 63 -5.33 11.50 32.36
C LYS A 63 -6.13 12.08 31.19
N ASP A 64 -5.55 13.02 30.46
CA ASP A 64 -6.15 13.77 29.36
C ASP A 64 -5.43 13.51 28.02
N ALA A 65 -4.68 12.40 27.90
CA ALA A 65 -3.95 12.05 26.67
C ALA A 65 -4.92 11.81 25.50
N VAL A 66 -4.62 12.38 24.35
CA VAL A 66 -5.35 12.12 23.10
C VAL A 66 -4.99 10.72 22.62
N LYS A 67 -5.99 9.86 22.50
CA LYS A 67 -5.80 8.54 21.90
C LYS A 67 -5.83 8.65 20.37
N LEU A 68 -4.86 7.99 19.71
CA LEU A 68 -4.68 8.01 18.28
C LEU A 68 -4.51 6.59 17.75
N ILE A 69 -5.48 6.11 17.00
CA ILE A 69 -5.47 4.81 16.33
C ILE A 69 -4.84 4.98 14.96
N THR A 70 -3.84 4.16 14.65
CA THR A 70 -3.21 4.11 13.34
C THR A 70 -3.30 2.72 12.74
N SER A 71 -3.42 2.62 11.41
CA SER A 71 -3.44 1.34 10.70
C SER A 71 -2.48 1.36 9.53
N THR A 72 -1.87 0.22 9.24
CA THR A 72 -1.17 -0.04 7.98
C THR A 72 -1.33 -1.51 7.58
N SER A 73 -1.42 -1.75 6.28
CA SER A 73 -1.39 -3.11 5.73
C SER A 73 0.01 -3.71 5.68
N GLN A 74 1.04 -2.91 5.91
CA GLN A 74 2.43 -3.34 5.81
C GLN A 74 2.83 -4.26 6.98
N LEU A 75 3.71 -5.21 6.66
CA LEU A 75 4.27 -6.15 7.63
C LEU A 75 5.36 -5.48 8.48
N PRO A 76 5.69 -6.08 9.66
CA PRO A 76 6.81 -5.64 10.47
C PRO A 76 8.12 -5.56 9.65
N GLY A 77 8.83 -4.46 9.81
CA GLY A 77 10.06 -4.16 9.08
C GLY A 77 9.87 -3.40 7.77
N ALA A 78 8.64 -3.24 7.29
CA ALA A 78 8.36 -2.37 6.16
C ALA A 78 8.22 -0.90 6.59
N SER A 79 8.41 0.02 5.65
CA SER A 79 8.59 1.47 5.91
C SER A 79 7.51 2.10 6.80
N THR A 80 6.23 1.85 6.52
CA THR A 80 5.13 2.45 7.31
C THR A 80 5.06 1.88 8.72
N GLN A 81 5.31 0.57 8.90
CA GLN A 81 5.33 -0.04 10.22
C GLN A 81 6.50 0.50 11.06
N LEU A 82 7.66 0.73 10.42
CA LEU A 82 8.79 1.40 11.08
C LEU A 82 8.45 2.82 11.49
N LEU A 83 7.75 3.58 10.63
CA LEU A 83 7.30 4.94 10.96
C LEU A 83 6.34 4.96 12.16
N GLN A 84 5.39 4.04 12.26
CA GLN A 84 4.53 3.90 13.45
C GLN A 84 5.36 3.77 14.73
N SER A 85 6.38 2.91 14.72
CA SER A 85 7.28 2.70 15.86
C SER A 85 8.07 3.96 16.22
N ARG A 86 8.52 4.73 15.20
CA ARG A 86 9.25 5.99 15.41
C ARG A 86 8.35 7.09 15.97
N ILE A 87 7.11 7.21 15.47
CA ILE A 87 6.11 8.16 16.00
C ILE A 87 5.93 7.91 17.51
N SER A 88 5.76 6.63 17.94
CA SER A 88 5.68 6.30 19.36
C SER A 88 6.93 6.68 20.13
N LYS A 89 8.12 6.40 19.58
CA LYS A 89 9.40 6.73 20.21
C LYS A 89 9.55 8.23 20.41
N VAL A 90 9.39 9.03 19.35
CA VAL A 90 9.51 10.50 19.41
C VAL A 90 8.45 11.08 20.35
N SER A 91 7.22 10.54 20.31
CA SER A 91 6.16 10.94 21.24
C SER A 91 6.53 10.65 22.72
N GLY A 92 7.19 9.52 22.99
CA GLY A 92 7.70 9.21 24.33
C GLY A 92 8.77 10.19 24.80
N GLU A 93 9.61 10.68 23.89
CA GLU A 93 10.69 11.62 24.17
C GLU A 93 10.22 13.06 24.33
N LYS A 94 9.29 13.52 23.48
CA LYS A 94 8.85 14.92 23.37
C LYS A 94 7.39 15.17 23.77
N GLY A 95 6.55 14.17 23.66
CA GLY A 95 5.10 14.30 23.77
C GLY A 95 4.57 14.63 25.17
N GLY A 96 5.40 14.50 26.23
CA GLY A 96 5.00 14.85 27.61
C GLY A 96 3.74 14.15 28.11
N GLY A 97 3.37 13.00 27.52
CA GLY A 97 2.15 12.26 27.86
C GLY A 97 0.88 12.81 27.21
N ASN A 98 0.97 13.70 26.23
CA ASN A 98 -0.19 14.26 25.51
C ASN A 98 -0.87 13.26 24.57
N PHE A 99 -0.14 12.26 24.08
CA PHE A 99 -0.67 11.29 23.10
C PHE A 99 -0.48 9.85 23.59
N GLN A 100 -1.47 9.00 23.25
CA GLN A 100 -1.41 7.56 23.37
C GLN A 100 -1.70 6.95 22.00
N PHE A 101 -0.69 6.32 21.38
CA PHE A 101 -0.85 5.67 20.08
C PHE A 101 -1.24 4.20 20.25
N GLU A 102 -2.22 3.77 19.42
CA GLU A 102 -2.57 2.37 19.23
C GLU A 102 -2.27 2.04 17.75
N HIS A 103 -1.18 1.29 17.52
CA HIS A 103 -0.74 0.93 16.18
C HIS A 103 -1.21 -0.46 15.78
N TYR A 104 -1.73 -0.56 14.58
CA TYR A 104 -2.12 -1.83 13.96
C TYR A 104 -1.41 -1.96 12.62
N ASP A 105 -0.72 -3.10 12.43
CA ASP A 105 0.00 -3.45 11.21
C ASP A 105 -0.56 -4.69 10.54
N SER A 106 0.11 -5.18 9.48
CA SER A 106 -0.18 -6.45 8.82
C SER A 106 -1.63 -6.59 8.32
N ALA A 107 -2.27 -5.49 7.94
CA ALA A 107 -3.68 -5.43 7.57
C ALA A 107 -4.63 -5.98 8.67
N THR A 108 -4.24 -5.89 9.95
CA THR A 108 -5.03 -6.41 11.08
C THR A 108 -6.39 -5.72 11.19
N LEU A 109 -6.46 -4.43 10.88
CA LEU A 109 -7.74 -3.69 10.81
C LEU A 109 -8.23 -3.55 9.37
N PHE A 110 -7.38 -3.00 8.49
CA PHE A 110 -7.77 -2.64 7.13
C PHE A 110 -6.68 -3.01 6.12
N LYS A 111 -7.10 -3.38 4.90
CA LYS A 111 -6.22 -3.46 3.72
C LYS A 111 -5.93 -2.05 3.20
N SER A 112 -4.83 -1.86 2.45
CA SER A 112 -4.43 -0.55 1.92
C SER A 112 -5.55 0.18 1.19
N SER A 113 -6.31 -0.52 0.35
CA SER A 113 -7.44 0.06 -0.41
C SER A 113 -8.62 0.51 0.45
N ALA A 114 -8.67 0.12 1.72
CA ALA A 114 -9.74 0.48 2.66
C ALA A 114 -9.29 1.49 3.73
N GLU A 115 -8.00 1.81 3.82
CA GLU A 115 -7.47 2.68 4.88
C GLU A 115 -7.98 4.12 4.77
N LEU A 116 -8.09 4.67 3.56
CA LEU A 116 -8.66 6.02 3.38
C LEU A 116 -10.13 6.05 3.84
N GLY A 117 -10.95 5.08 3.42
CA GLY A 117 -12.34 5.00 3.89
C GLY A 117 -12.44 4.89 5.41
N ALA A 118 -11.57 4.09 6.03
CA ALA A 118 -11.53 3.95 7.49
C ALA A 118 -11.15 5.26 8.21
N LEU A 119 -10.26 6.06 7.61
CA LEU A 119 -9.89 7.39 8.12
C LEU A 119 -11.07 8.37 8.01
N LEU A 120 -11.77 8.36 6.87
CA LEU A 120 -12.94 9.21 6.63
C LEU A 120 -14.12 8.87 7.56
N ASP A 121 -14.30 7.58 7.83
CA ASP A 121 -15.35 7.08 8.74
C ASP A 121 -14.99 7.23 10.23
N GLY A 122 -13.77 7.70 10.56
CA GLY A 122 -13.28 7.83 11.94
C GLY A 122 -12.97 6.50 12.64
N ASN A 123 -12.79 5.42 11.88
CA ASN A 123 -12.39 4.10 12.42
C ASN A 123 -10.90 4.05 12.74
N ILE A 124 -10.09 4.91 12.12
CA ILE A 124 -8.71 5.22 12.48
C ILE A 124 -8.55 6.74 12.56
N ASP A 125 -7.61 7.21 13.37
CA ASP A 125 -7.36 8.63 13.57
C ASP A 125 -6.22 9.14 12.67
N ILE A 126 -5.24 8.28 12.38
CA ILE A 126 -4.10 8.57 11.51
C ILE A 126 -3.98 7.46 10.47
N GLY A 127 -3.96 7.84 9.20
CA GLY A 127 -3.70 7.00 8.05
C GLY A 127 -2.39 7.36 7.36
N PHE A 128 -1.80 6.39 6.66
CA PHE A 128 -0.58 6.54 5.87
C PHE A 128 -0.95 6.34 4.39
N ILE A 129 -1.50 7.40 3.79
CA ILE A 129 -2.28 7.30 2.55
C ILE A 129 -1.46 7.76 1.35
N GLN A 130 -1.41 6.95 0.30
CA GLN A 130 -0.84 7.31 -0.99
C GLN A 130 -1.86 8.10 -1.83
N LEU A 131 -1.39 9.04 -2.64
CA LEU A 131 -2.25 9.94 -3.42
C LEU A 131 -3.17 9.20 -4.39
N GLY A 132 -2.75 8.04 -4.93
CA GLY A 132 -3.60 7.18 -5.76
C GLY A 132 -4.87 6.68 -5.08
N TYR A 133 -4.88 6.53 -3.76
CA TYR A 133 -6.11 6.16 -3.06
C TYR A 133 -7.10 7.34 -2.94
N PHE A 134 -6.63 8.60 -2.91
CA PHE A 134 -7.51 9.76 -3.07
C PHE A 134 -8.09 9.80 -4.48
N TYR A 135 -7.28 9.49 -5.51
CA TYR A 135 -7.76 9.35 -6.88
C TYR A 135 -8.88 8.31 -7.01
N ASP A 136 -8.70 7.13 -6.43
CA ASP A 136 -9.70 6.06 -6.42
C ASP A 136 -11.01 6.48 -5.71
N ASN A 137 -10.96 7.48 -4.85
CA ASN A 137 -12.10 8.03 -4.13
C ASN A 137 -12.62 9.37 -4.72
N GLY A 138 -12.18 9.73 -5.93
CA GLY A 138 -12.76 10.82 -6.72
C GLY A 138 -11.91 12.06 -6.90
N ALA A 139 -10.76 12.18 -6.23
CA ALA A 139 -9.79 13.26 -6.44
C ALA A 139 -9.01 13.04 -7.75
N LEU A 140 -9.64 13.30 -8.88
CA LEU A 140 -9.07 12.96 -10.20
C LEU A 140 -7.72 13.64 -10.47
N TRP A 141 -7.42 14.73 -9.80
CA TRP A 141 -6.13 15.42 -9.86
C TRP A 141 -4.99 14.63 -9.18
N ALA A 142 -5.31 13.80 -8.18
CA ALA A 142 -4.30 13.16 -7.34
C ALA A 142 -3.43 12.14 -8.09
N ASN A 143 -3.97 11.51 -9.15
CA ASN A 143 -3.20 10.59 -10.00
C ASN A 143 -1.94 11.22 -10.60
N MET A 144 -1.92 12.54 -10.78
CA MET A 144 -0.76 13.28 -11.28
C MET A 144 0.51 13.06 -10.44
N PHE A 145 0.34 12.85 -9.13
CA PHE A 145 1.45 12.68 -8.18
C PHE A 145 1.92 11.21 -8.01
N ASP A 146 1.19 10.26 -8.61
CA ASP A 146 1.49 8.83 -8.55
C ASP A 146 1.90 8.25 -9.91
N ILE A 147 2.28 9.09 -10.87
CA ILE A 147 2.79 8.61 -12.16
C ILE A 147 4.24 8.14 -12.04
N ALA A 148 4.61 7.21 -12.92
CA ALA A 148 5.98 6.74 -13.01
C ALA A 148 6.94 7.88 -13.43
N PHE A 149 8.12 7.93 -12.81
CA PHE A 149 9.22 8.87 -13.10
C PHE A 149 8.90 10.35 -12.87
N LEU A 150 7.94 10.65 -11.97
CA LEU A 150 7.58 12.04 -11.66
C LEU A 150 8.70 12.77 -10.92
N TYR A 151 9.30 12.11 -9.92
CA TYR A 151 10.34 12.69 -9.07
C TYR A 151 11.71 12.15 -9.47
N ASP A 152 12.71 13.01 -9.49
CA ASP A 152 14.09 12.61 -9.83
C ASP A 152 14.78 11.88 -8.67
N ASP A 153 14.52 12.32 -7.42
CA ASP A 153 15.04 11.68 -6.21
C ASP A 153 14.13 11.93 -4.99
N VAL A 154 14.55 11.42 -3.82
CA VAL A 154 13.78 11.54 -2.57
C VAL A 154 13.71 12.99 -2.08
N ASP A 155 14.78 13.76 -2.25
CA ASP A 155 14.83 15.15 -1.83
C ASP A 155 13.88 16.00 -2.68
N ASP A 156 13.84 15.75 -3.99
CA ASP A 156 12.89 16.38 -4.92
C ASP A 156 11.44 16.06 -4.53
N MET A 157 11.11 14.78 -4.33
CA MET A 157 9.79 14.36 -3.86
C MET A 157 9.39 15.05 -2.56
N MET A 158 10.29 15.07 -1.57
CA MET A 158 10.02 15.69 -0.26
C MET A 158 9.83 17.20 -0.39
N GLN A 159 10.58 17.86 -1.26
CA GLN A 159 10.44 19.29 -1.52
C GLN A 159 9.12 19.62 -2.22
N VAL A 160 8.75 18.86 -3.25
CA VAL A 160 7.49 19.05 -4.00
C VAL A 160 6.28 18.88 -3.09
N LEU A 161 6.27 17.87 -2.23
CA LEU A 161 5.14 17.54 -1.36
C LEU A 161 5.20 18.19 0.04
N ASP A 162 6.22 18.99 0.33
CA ASP A 162 6.29 19.73 1.62
C ASP A 162 5.04 20.59 1.80
N THR A 163 4.30 20.33 2.88
CA THR A 163 3.04 21.02 3.20
C THR A 163 3.19 22.51 3.47
N GLU A 164 4.42 23.04 3.56
CA GLU A 164 4.72 24.47 3.64
C GLU A 164 5.14 25.07 2.28
N GLY A 165 5.46 24.22 1.30
CA GLY A 165 5.74 24.59 -0.07
C GLY A 165 4.47 24.90 -0.87
N GLU A 166 4.62 25.48 -2.06
CA GLU A 166 3.49 25.89 -2.90
C GLU A 166 2.65 24.68 -3.34
N VAL A 167 3.31 23.66 -3.90
CA VAL A 167 2.65 22.45 -4.41
C VAL A 167 2.06 21.60 -3.28
N GLY A 168 2.86 21.32 -2.25
CA GLY A 168 2.40 20.51 -1.12
C GLY A 168 1.26 21.18 -0.35
N LYS A 169 1.27 22.51 -0.24
CA LYS A 169 0.16 23.27 0.32
C LYS A 169 -1.10 23.15 -0.55
N TRP A 170 -0.97 23.27 -1.88
CA TRP A 170 -2.08 23.05 -2.79
C TRP A 170 -2.67 21.64 -2.63
N VAL A 171 -1.83 20.60 -2.58
CA VAL A 171 -2.26 19.22 -2.32
C VAL A 171 -3.03 19.10 -1.00
N GLN A 172 -2.48 19.69 0.07
CA GLN A 172 -3.15 19.70 1.37
C GLN A 172 -4.51 20.40 1.33
N ASP A 173 -4.59 21.55 0.67
CA ASP A 173 -5.84 22.32 0.57
C ASP A 173 -6.90 21.52 -0.21
N GLN A 174 -6.54 20.84 -1.32
CA GLN A 174 -7.47 19.98 -2.05
C GLN A 174 -7.95 18.80 -1.20
N ILE A 175 -7.03 18.12 -0.48
CA ILE A 175 -7.38 17.00 0.41
C ILE A 175 -8.29 17.45 1.55
N TRP A 176 -8.01 18.61 2.11
CA TRP A 176 -8.87 19.18 3.16
C TRP A 176 -10.27 19.51 2.65
N ASP A 177 -10.36 20.19 1.52
CA ASP A 177 -11.63 20.66 0.96
C ASP A 177 -12.51 19.50 0.47
N GLU A 178 -11.91 18.46 -0.12
CA GLU A 178 -12.67 17.35 -0.70
C GLU A 178 -12.97 16.22 0.32
N PHE A 179 -12.05 15.98 1.27
CA PHE A 179 -12.09 14.80 2.15
C PHE A 179 -12.12 15.14 3.64
N HIS A 180 -11.95 16.40 4.03
CA HIS A 180 -11.81 16.79 5.44
C HIS A 180 -10.72 15.98 6.17
N VAL A 181 -9.53 15.91 5.55
CA VAL A 181 -8.36 15.21 6.06
C VAL A 181 -7.19 16.17 6.18
N LYS A 182 -6.54 16.21 7.34
CA LYS A 182 -5.33 17.02 7.57
C LYS A 182 -4.09 16.25 7.17
N VAL A 183 -3.37 16.72 6.19
CA VAL A 183 -2.02 16.23 5.85
C VAL A 183 -1.00 16.89 6.78
N ILE A 184 -0.19 16.09 7.46
CA ILE A 184 0.86 16.55 8.37
C ILE A 184 2.20 16.64 7.65
N ALA A 185 2.59 15.59 6.96
CA ALA A 185 3.84 15.51 6.21
C ALA A 185 3.79 14.42 5.14
N PRO A 186 4.50 14.58 4.02
CA PRO A 186 4.86 13.47 3.17
C PRO A 186 5.96 12.64 3.82
N PHE A 187 6.08 11.34 3.47
CA PHE A 187 7.22 10.53 3.84
C PHE A 187 7.61 9.57 2.73
N TYR A 188 8.88 9.22 2.69
CA TYR A 188 9.43 8.28 1.74
C TYR A 188 9.05 6.85 2.12
N LEU A 189 8.31 6.19 1.25
CA LEU A 189 7.91 4.80 1.45
C LEU A 189 8.97 3.83 0.90
N GLY A 190 9.62 4.19 -0.19
CA GLY A 190 10.63 3.41 -0.88
C GLY A 190 10.62 3.61 -2.39
N ARG A 191 11.66 3.13 -3.07
CA ARG A 191 11.72 3.03 -4.54
C ARG A 191 11.04 1.76 -5.01
N ARG A 192 10.33 1.86 -6.12
CA ARG A 192 9.63 0.73 -6.73
C ARG A 192 10.41 0.18 -7.91
N ASP A 193 10.59 -1.13 -7.87
CA ASP A 193 11.31 -1.90 -8.88
C ASP A 193 10.50 -3.13 -9.31
N VAL A 194 10.83 -3.70 -10.48
CA VAL A 194 10.14 -4.86 -11.02
C VAL A 194 10.87 -6.14 -10.59
N TRP A 195 10.18 -7.01 -9.86
CA TRP A 195 10.66 -8.29 -9.38
C TRP A 195 10.12 -9.41 -10.29
N LEU A 196 11.01 -10.11 -11.00
CA LEU A 196 10.67 -11.14 -11.97
C LEU A 196 10.84 -12.54 -11.38
N SER A 197 9.88 -13.44 -11.63
CA SER A 197 10.00 -14.86 -11.29
C SER A 197 10.93 -15.61 -12.25
N ASP A 198 11.11 -15.11 -13.48
CA ASP A 198 12.01 -15.68 -14.49
C ASP A 198 13.32 -14.90 -14.58
N GLY A 199 14.43 -15.52 -14.15
CA GLY A 199 15.77 -14.93 -14.25
C GLY A 199 16.37 -14.94 -15.66
N SER A 200 15.75 -15.60 -16.61
CA SER A 200 16.21 -15.63 -18.01
C SER A 200 15.71 -14.42 -18.82
N LEU A 201 14.58 -13.81 -18.39
CA LEU A 201 14.05 -12.60 -19.02
C LEU A 201 15.01 -11.43 -18.79
N LYS A 202 15.46 -10.83 -19.88
CA LYS A 202 16.29 -9.62 -19.87
C LYS A 202 15.43 -8.43 -20.23
N VAL A 203 15.39 -7.46 -19.31
CA VAL A 203 14.61 -6.24 -19.46
C VAL A 203 15.56 -5.06 -19.59
N GLN A 204 15.54 -4.42 -20.74
CA GLN A 204 16.31 -3.20 -21.02
C GLN A 204 15.39 -2.03 -21.32
N THR A 205 14.24 -2.26 -21.96
CA THR A 205 13.27 -1.24 -22.37
C THR A 205 11.85 -1.70 -22.01
N PRO A 206 10.84 -0.79 -22.03
CA PRO A 206 9.45 -1.15 -21.77
C PRO A 206 8.90 -2.24 -22.69
N GLU A 207 9.39 -2.32 -23.93
CA GLU A 207 8.99 -3.35 -24.88
C GLU A 207 9.31 -4.78 -24.42
N ASP A 208 10.35 -4.94 -23.58
CA ASP A 208 10.73 -6.24 -23.01
C ASP A 208 9.74 -6.72 -21.94
N LEU A 209 8.92 -5.82 -21.39
CA LEU A 209 7.84 -6.15 -20.44
C LEU A 209 6.51 -6.47 -21.13
N LYS A 210 6.43 -6.37 -22.46
CA LYS A 210 5.20 -6.64 -23.18
C LYS A 210 4.77 -8.09 -23.02
N GLY A 211 3.54 -8.27 -22.52
CA GLY A 211 2.96 -9.59 -22.22
C GLY A 211 3.40 -10.19 -20.88
N VAL A 212 4.23 -9.48 -20.10
CA VAL A 212 4.56 -9.85 -18.72
C VAL A 212 3.40 -9.48 -17.83
N LYS A 213 2.77 -10.47 -17.22
CA LYS A 213 1.72 -10.24 -16.22
C LYS A 213 2.34 -9.78 -14.92
N ILE A 214 2.19 -8.49 -14.63
CA ILE A 214 2.73 -7.90 -13.43
C ILE A 214 1.65 -7.68 -12.38
N ARG A 215 1.88 -8.19 -11.17
CA ARG A 215 0.99 -7.86 -10.06
C ARG A 215 1.12 -6.40 -9.70
N MET A 216 0.00 -5.72 -9.61
CA MET A 216 -0.11 -4.34 -9.15
C MET A 216 -1.02 -4.27 -7.92
N PRO A 217 -0.86 -3.26 -7.04
CA PRO A 217 -1.85 -2.94 -6.03
C PRO A 217 -3.24 -2.78 -6.64
N ASN A 218 -4.29 -3.10 -5.87
CA ASN A 218 -5.68 -2.97 -6.32
C ASN A 218 -6.14 -1.49 -6.25
N SER A 219 -5.65 -0.69 -7.18
CA SER A 219 -5.94 0.73 -7.37
C SER A 219 -5.86 1.06 -8.84
N ALA A 220 -6.74 1.91 -9.35
CA ALA A 220 -6.75 2.32 -10.75
C ALA A 220 -5.46 3.05 -11.13
N SER A 221 -4.92 3.89 -10.25
CA SER A 221 -3.65 4.59 -10.44
C SER A 221 -2.49 3.62 -10.67
N PHE A 222 -2.39 2.55 -9.88
CA PHE A 222 -1.34 1.54 -10.05
C PHE A 222 -1.52 0.69 -11.31
N LEU A 223 -2.75 0.36 -11.69
CA LEU A 223 -2.98 -0.37 -12.95
C LEU A 223 -2.57 0.47 -14.16
N ASP A 224 -2.83 1.76 -14.10
CA ASP A 224 -2.39 2.72 -15.12
C ASP A 224 -0.86 2.78 -15.18
N MET A 225 -0.19 2.84 -14.03
CA MET A 225 1.28 2.81 -13.95
C MET A 225 1.87 1.51 -14.51
N GLY A 226 1.27 0.34 -14.22
CA GLY A 226 1.73 -0.95 -14.79
C GLY A 226 1.69 -0.94 -16.32
N THR A 227 0.67 -0.31 -16.91
CA THR A 227 0.58 -0.11 -18.36
C THR A 227 1.63 0.89 -18.85
N ALA A 228 1.85 1.97 -18.09
CA ALA A 228 2.82 3.01 -18.43
C ALA A 228 4.27 2.53 -18.43
N ILE A 229 4.60 1.47 -17.69
CA ILE A 229 5.94 0.83 -17.73
C ILE A 229 6.03 -0.30 -18.77
N GLY A 230 4.98 -0.56 -19.54
CA GLY A 230 4.97 -1.52 -20.67
C GLY A 230 4.50 -2.93 -20.33
N ALA A 231 4.03 -3.20 -19.09
CA ALA A 231 3.60 -4.52 -18.63
C ALA A 231 2.08 -4.75 -18.76
N GLU A 232 1.61 -5.96 -18.45
CA GLU A 232 0.18 -6.31 -18.33
C GLU A 232 -0.24 -6.33 -16.85
N PRO A 233 -0.84 -5.27 -16.31
CA PRO A 233 -1.15 -5.16 -14.89
C PRO A 233 -2.26 -6.12 -14.46
N THR A 234 -2.07 -6.78 -13.32
CA THR A 234 -3.02 -7.69 -12.69
C THR A 234 -3.27 -7.22 -11.25
N PRO A 235 -4.48 -6.74 -10.91
CA PRO A 235 -4.78 -6.26 -9.57
C PRO A 235 -4.87 -7.41 -8.57
N LEU A 236 -4.05 -7.38 -7.52
CA LEU A 236 -4.10 -8.31 -6.39
C LEU A 236 -3.70 -7.60 -5.10
N ASP A 237 -4.29 -8.00 -3.98
CA ASP A 237 -3.85 -7.55 -2.67
C ASP A 237 -2.40 -7.99 -2.36
N SER A 238 -1.69 -7.24 -1.53
CA SER A 238 -0.31 -7.55 -1.15
C SER A 238 -0.18 -8.96 -0.57
N SER A 239 -1.12 -9.38 0.27
CA SER A 239 -1.14 -10.72 0.90
C SER A 239 -1.26 -11.90 -0.09
N GLU A 240 -1.73 -11.66 -1.31
CA GLU A 240 -1.91 -12.69 -2.35
C GLU A 240 -0.72 -12.79 -3.29
N THR A 241 0.19 -11.80 -3.26
CA THR A 241 1.28 -11.64 -4.24
C THR A 241 2.27 -12.80 -4.20
N TYR A 242 2.71 -13.24 -3.01
CA TYR A 242 3.66 -14.35 -2.88
C TYR A 242 3.14 -15.63 -3.56
N LEU A 243 1.91 -16.00 -3.27
CA LEU A 243 1.30 -17.20 -3.86
C LEU A 243 1.10 -17.06 -5.38
N ALA A 244 0.69 -15.87 -5.85
CA ALA A 244 0.51 -15.60 -7.27
C ALA A 244 1.82 -15.71 -8.05
N MET A 245 2.94 -15.20 -7.52
CA MET A 245 4.29 -15.36 -8.07
C MET A 245 4.73 -16.83 -8.03
N GLN A 246 4.57 -17.50 -6.89
CA GLN A 246 4.98 -18.89 -6.70
C GLN A 246 4.27 -19.85 -7.64
N THR A 247 2.99 -19.63 -7.93
CA THR A 247 2.16 -20.48 -8.81
C THR A 247 2.24 -20.09 -10.28
N GLY A 248 2.89 -18.98 -10.62
CA GLY A 248 2.94 -18.46 -11.99
C GLY A 248 1.60 -17.86 -12.45
N THR A 249 0.73 -17.46 -11.54
CA THR A 249 -0.48 -16.70 -11.86
C THR A 249 -0.10 -15.32 -12.43
N VAL A 250 0.96 -14.73 -11.89
CA VAL A 250 1.66 -13.56 -12.42
C VAL A 250 3.13 -13.89 -12.65
N ASP A 251 3.76 -13.23 -13.60
CA ASP A 251 5.15 -13.41 -13.98
C ASP A 251 6.09 -12.52 -13.15
N ALA A 252 5.54 -11.41 -12.65
CA ALA A 252 6.25 -10.38 -11.93
C ALA A 252 5.36 -9.69 -10.88
N GLN A 253 6.01 -8.96 -9.98
CA GLN A 253 5.39 -7.91 -9.18
C GLN A 253 6.26 -6.66 -9.23
N GLU A 254 5.70 -5.50 -9.01
CA GLU A 254 6.44 -4.29 -8.72
C GLU A 254 6.10 -3.82 -7.30
N ASN A 255 7.08 -3.31 -6.61
CA ASN A 255 6.89 -2.76 -5.27
C ASN A 255 8.19 -2.14 -4.75
N ILE A 256 8.07 -1.44 -3.62
CA ILE A 256 9.21 -0.96 -2.85
C ILE A 256 10.02 -2.12 -2.27
N ILE A 257 11.32 -1.92 -2.14
CA ILE A 257 12.28 -2.96 -1.73
C ILE A 257 11.93 -3.54 -0.35
N LEU A 258 11.72 -2.70 0.66
CA LEU A 258 11.42 -3.14 2.03
C LEU A 258 10.15 -3.99 2.10
N SER A 259 9.08 -3.56 1.45
CA SER A 259 7.83 -4.32 1.44
C SER A 259 7.96 -5.63 0.68
N SER A 260 8.68 -5.64 -0.44
CA SER A 260 8.94 -6.86 -1.20
C SER A 260 9.70 -7.88 -0.34
N TYR A 261 10.74 -7.44 0.36
CA TYR A 261 11.53 -8.30 1.23
C TYR A 261 10.70 -8.81 2.44
N ALA A 262 9.94 -7.94 3.09
CA ALA A 262 9.06 -8.32 4.20
C ALA A 262 7.99 -9.34 3.79
N ASN A 263 7.54 -9.30 2.53
CA ASN A 263 6.60 -10.27 1.94
C ASN A 263 7.29 -11.48 1.31
N ALA A 264 8.57 -11.71 1.60
CA ALA A 264 9.36 -12.85 1.14
C ALA A 264 9.48 -12.98 -0.40
N MET A 265 9.38 -11.87 -1.15
CA MET A 265 9.48 -11.90 -2.62
C MET A 265 10.84 -12.42 -3.11
N GLN A 266 11.90 -12.28 -2.32
CA GLN A 266 13.22 -12.83 -2.60
C GLN A 266 13.24 -14.36 -2.72
N GLU A 267 12.25 -15.07 -2.19
CA GLU A 267 12.17 -16.52 -2.30
C GLU A 267 11.56 -16.99 -3.64
N VAL A 268 10.70 -16.17 -4.23
CA VAL A 268 9.95 -16.49 -5.46
C VAL A 268 10.40 -15.69 -6.68
N SER A 269 11.31 -14.72 -6.50
CA SER A 269 11.89 -13.94 -7.58
C SER A 269 13.29 -14.44 -7.94
N LYS A 270 13.72 -14.23 -9.19
CA LYS A 270 15.04 -14.59 -9.71
C LYS A 270 15.84 -13.38 -10.17
N SER A 271 15.18 -12.29 -10.50
CA SER A 271 15.83 -11.02 -10.79
C SER A 271 14.99 -9.83 -10.35
N ILE A 272 15.66 -8.71 -10.15
CA ILE A 272 15.07 -7.40 -9.92
C ILE A 272 15.56 -6.49 -11.04
N VAL A 273 14.64 -5.88 -11.77
CA VAL A 273 14.95 -4.85 -12.74
C VAL A 273 14.87 -3.52 -12.02
N MET A 274 16.02 -2.86 -11.87
CA MET A 274 16.19 -1.60 -11.13
C MET A 274 15.65 -0.43 -11.96
N THR A 275 14.34 -0.46 -12.20
CA THR A 275 13.67 0.57 -13.00
C THR A 275 13.59 1.89 -12.28
N ASP A 276 13.59 1.87 -10.94
CA ASP A 276 13.34 3.04 -10.07
C ASP A 276 12.14 3.86 -10.61
N HIS A 277 11.13 3.16 -11.14
CA HIS A 277 10.05 3.78 -11.90
C HIS A 277 9.15 4.66 -11.03
N MET A 278 9.24 4.54 -9.71
CA MET A 278 8.51 5.42 -8.81
C MET A 278 9.26 5.58 -7.49
N ILE A 279 9.52 6.83 -7.11
CA ILE A 279 9.87 7.22 -5.76
C ILE A 279 8.56 7.43 -5.01
N THR A 280 8.24 6.49 -4.11
CA THR A 280 6.90 6.43 -3.55
C THR A 280 6.77 7.34 -2.34
N ALA A 281 5.86 8.30 -2.41
CA ALA A 281 5.42 9.11 -1.29
C ALA A 281 4.13 8.55 -0.70
N ASN A 282 4.06 8.49 0.63
CA ASN A 282 2.80 8.46 1.34
C ASN A 282 2.65 9.73 2.16
N LEU A 283 1.42 10.08 2.48
CA LEU A 283 1.08 11.21 3.34
C LEU A 283 0.68 10.70 4.72
N VAL A 284 1.22 11.29 5.76
CA VAL A 284 0.69 11.10 7.13
C VAL A 284 -0.53 11.98 7.27
N CYS A 285 -1.69 11.35 7.33
CA CYS A 285 -3.00 11.98 7.31
C CYS A 285 -3.70 11.81 8.65
N VAL A 286 -4.29 12.87 9.17
CA VAL A 286 -5.14 12.85 10.37
C VAL A 286 -6.58 13.14 9.97
N SER A 287 -7.55 12.38 10.51
CA SER A 287 -8.98 12.67 10.34
C SER A 287 -9.28 14.11 10.73
N GLY A 288 -10.03 14.86 9.91
CA GLY A 288 -10.37 16.26 10.16
C GLY A 288 -11.09 16.46 11.49
N ASP A 289 -12.06 15.61 11.80
CA ASP A 289 -12.78 15.65 13.08
C ASP A 289 -11.83 15.46 14.27
N LYS A 290 -10.87 14.53 14.15
CA LYS A 290 -9.88 14.33 15.21
C LYS A 290 -8.95 15.53 15.34
N TRP A 291 -8.51 16.08 14.22
CA TRP A 291 -7.64 17.25 14.16
C TRP A 291 -8.29 18.47 14.81
N GLU A 292 -9.52 18.80 14.42
CA GLU A 292 -10.24 19.97 14.93
C GLU A 292 -10.59 19.86 16.42
N ASN A 293 -10.73 18.65 16.95
CA ASN A 293 -10.97 18.41 18.37
C ASN A 293 -9.71 18.47 19.25
N MET A 294 -8.51 18.63 18.68
CA MET A 294 -7.26 18.87 19.44
C MET A 294 -7.11 20.34 19.76
N ALA A 295 -6.52 20.63 20.93
CA ALA A 295 -6.08 21.99 21.23
C ALA A 295 -4.95 22.41 20.27
N PRO A 296 -4.82 23.72 19.95
CA PRO A 296 -3.77 24.21 19.04
C PRO A 296 -2.36 23.75 19.43
N GLU A 297 -2.05 23.72 20.73
CA GLU A 297 -0.77 23.25 21.24
C GLU A 297 -0.55 21.74 21.01
N GLN A 298 -1.63 20.94 21.00
CA GLN A 298 -1.57 19.52 20.69
C GLN A 298 -1.40 19.31 19.17
N GLN A 299 -2.03 20.11 18.33
CA GLN A 299 -1.85 20.08 16.88
C GLN A 299 -0.41 20.39 16.50
N GLU A 300 0.17 21.43 17.09
CA GLU A 300 1.57 21.83 16.88
C GLU A 300 2.54 20.71 17.33
N LEU A 301 2.34 20.18 18.54
CA LEU A 301 3.18 19.12 19.10
C LEU A 301 3.07 17.83 18.28
N LEU A 302 1.87 17.43 17.83
CA LEU A 302 1.68 16.25 16.97
C LEU A 302 2.41 16.44 15.64
N THR A 303 2.31 17.62 15.05
CA THR A 303 3.02 17.96 13.81
C THR A 303 4.54 17.84 13.99
N GLU A 304 5.10 18.38 15.08
CA GLU A 304 6.54 18.27 15.39
C GLU A 304 6.97 16.80 15.54
N ILE A 305 6.22 16.01 16.32
CA ILE A 305 6.51 14.59 16.55
C ILE A 305 6.51 13.81 15.22
N ILE A 306 5.50 14.01 14.39
CA ILE A 306 5.36 13.29 13.11
C ILE A 306 6.48 13.70 12.15
N ARG A 307 6.77 14.99 11.99
CA ARG A 307 7.83 15.46 11.08
C ARG A 307 9.20 14.92 11.46
N GLU A 308 9.54 14.93 12.74
CA GLU A 308 10.80 14.34 13.21
C GLU A 308 10.86 12.83 12.99
N ALA A 309 9.76 12.12 13.27
CA ALA A 309 9.69 10.68 13.02
C ALA A 309 9.84 10.36 11.51
N VAL A 310 9.26 11.18 10.64
CA VAL A 310 9.38 11.07 9.18
C VAL A 310 10.82 11.28 8.73
N GLU A 311 11.50 12.32 9.20
CA GLU A 311 12.91 12.59 8.84
C GLU A 311 13.80 11.40 9.18
N GLN A 312 13.69 10.86 10.40
CA GLN A 312 14.43 9.67 10.82
C GLN A 312 14.06 8.45 9.97
N ASN A 313 12.76 8.28 9.65
CA ASN A 313 12.29 7.17 8.83
C ASN A 313 12.88 7.18 7.43
N ASN A 314 12.87 8.33 6.77
CA ASN A 314 13.35 8.46 5.40
C ASN A 314 14.84 8.08 5.28
N GLN A 315 15.68 8.53 6.24
CA GLN A 315 17.11 8.18 6.29
C GLN A 315 17.32 6.67 6.48
N ASP A 316 16.56 6.05 7.39
CA ASP A 316 16.72 4.63 7.69
C ASP A 316 16.19 3.75 6.55
N VAL A 317 15.10 4.14 5.87
CA VAL A 317 14.57 3.42 4.70
C VAL A 317 15.60 3.39 3.58
N LEU A 318 16.21 4.54 3.24
CA LEU A 318 17.27 4.61 2.23
C LEU A 318 18.47 3.70 2.56
N ALA A 319 18.88 3.68 3.83
CA ALA A 319 20.00 2.82 4.26
C ALA A 319 19.63 1.34 4.24
N GLU A 320 18.38 0.99 4.55
CA GLU A 320 17.92 -0.39 4.60
C GLU A 320 17.70 -0.97 3.19
N GLU A 321 17.24 -0.17 2.22
CA GLU A 321 17.10 -0.60 0.82
C GLU A 321 18.41 -1.16 0.26
N ALA A 322 19.53 -0.45 0.47
CA ALA A 322 20.84 -0.89 0.00
C ALA A 322 21.24 -2.24 0.62
N LYS A 323 21.05 -2.42 1.93
CA LYS A 323 21.37 -3.67 2.61
C LYS A 323 20.50 -4.83 2.14
N ILE A 324 19.20 -4.60 1.91
CA ILE A 324 18.28 -5.62 1.42
C ILE A 324 18.69 -6.07 0.02
N LEU A 325 19.05 -5.15 -0.88
CA LEU A 325 19.52 -5.49 -2.23
C LEU A 325 20.81 -6.33 -2.19
N ASP A 326 21.77 -5.95 -1.35
CA ASP A 326 23.00 -6.76 -1.13
C ASP A 326 22.62 -8.16 -0.63
N GLU A 327 21.72 -8.26 0.33
CA GLU A 327 21.25 -9.53 0.86
C GLU A 327 20.51 -10.39 -0.18
N CYS A 328 19.68 -9.77 -1.04
CA CYS A 328 19.01 -10.44 -2.16
C CYS A 328 20.03 -11.08 -3.12
N VAL A 329 21.11 -10.39 -3.42
CA VAL A 329 22.19 -10.91 -4.28
C VAL A 329 22.98 -12.01 -3.57
N GLU A 330 23.50 -11.74 -2.37
CA GLU A 330 24.42 -12.62 -1.68
C GLU A 330 23.78 -13.92 -1.17
N LYS A 331 22.57 -13.83 -0.58
CA LYS A 331 21.92 -14.98 0.06
C LYS A 331 20.95 -15.72 -0.86
N TYR A 332 20.25 -14.99 -1.74
CA TYR A 332 19.20 -15.57 -2.59
C TYR A 332 19.63 -15.73 -4.05
N GLY A 333 20.78 -15.16 -4.44
CA GLY A 333 21.30 -15.24 -5.80
C GLY A 333 20.45 -14.49 -6.81
N ILE A 334 19.74 -13.45 -6.38
CA ILE A 334 18.93 -12.61 -7.25
C ILE A 334 19.84 -11.79 -8.17
N ILE A 335 19.46 -11.72 -9.45
CA ILE A 335 20.18 -10.95 -10.45
C ILE A 335 19.60 -9.54 -10.48
N LEU A 336 20.42 -8.52 -10.21
CA LEU A 336 20.04 -7.13 -10.45
C LEU A 336 20.25 -6.81 -11.93
N GLN A 337 19.22 -6.24 -12.56
CA GLN A 337 19.27 -5.80 -13.96
C GLN A 337 19.18 -4.28 -14.00
N GLU A 338 20.08 -3.65 -14.75
CA GLU A 338 20.09 -2.19 -14.98
C GLU A 338 19.46 -1.89 -16.33
N PRO A 339 18.20 -1.41 -16.38
CA PRO A 339 17.53 -1.09 -17.62
C PRO A 339 17.92 0.31 -18.13
N ASP A 340 17.50 0.64 -19.35
CA ASP A 340 17.50 2.00 -19.88
C ASP A 340 16.36 2.80 -19.26
N LYS A 341 16.63 3.46 -18.11
CA LYS A 341 15.64 4.23 -17.36
C LYS A 341 15.06 5.39 -18.17
N GLU A 342 15.86 5.99 -19.08
CA GLU A 342 15.38 7.07 -19.92
C GLU A 342 14.33 6.58 -20.92
N ALA A 343 14.55 5.40 -21.51
CA ALA A 343 13.56 4.77 -22.39
C ALA A 343 12.25 4.48 -21.66
N PHE A 344 12.33 4.05 -20.40
CA PHE A 344 11.14 3.85 -19.54
C PHE A 344 10.44 5.18 -19.24
N LYS A 345 11.18 6.24 -18.87
CA LYS A 345 10.64 7.58 -18.59
C LYS A 345 9.94 8.15 -19.82
N GLU A 346 10.58 8.13 -20.98
CA GLU A 346 9.99 8.60 -22.23
C GLU A 346 8.71 7.85 -22.60
N TYR A 347 8.72 6.52 -22.45
CA TYR A 347 7.56 5.67 -22.74
C TYR A 347 6.40 6.00 -21.79
N ALA A 348 6.65 6.09 -20.48
CA ALA A 348 5.65 6.39 -19.48
C ALA A 348 5.05 7.79 -19.67
N PHE A 349 5.86 8.82 -19.86
CA PHE A 349 5.36 10.19 -20.10
C PHE A 349 4.53 10.28 -21.38
N LYS A 350 4.99 9.64 -22.46
CA LYS A 350 4.21 9.56 -23.69
C LYS A 350 2.83 8.90 -23.47
N TYR A 351 2.79 7.82 -22.69
CA TYR A 351 1.55 7.15 -22.34
C TYR A 351 0.63 8.10 -21.57
N TYR A 352 1.08 8.67 -20.46
CA TYR A 352 0.27 9.55 -19.62
C TYR A 352 -0.24 10.79 -20.35
N LEU A 353 0.62 11.46 -21.13
CA LEU A 353 0.26 12.67 -21.87
C LEU A 353 -0.58 12.39 -23.13
N SER A 354 -0.70 11.13 -23.56
CA SER A 354 -1.62 10.74 -24.63
C SER A 354 -3.06 10.56 -24.16
N ASN A 355 -3.29 10.47 -22.84
CA ASN A 355 -4.61 10.35 -22.26
C ASN A 355 -5.26 11.73 -22.08
N PRO A 356 -6.34 12.06 -22.84
CA PRO A 356 -6.96 13.39 -22.76
C PRO A 356 -7.66 13.66 -21.41
N ASP A 357 -7.97 12.61 -20.65
CA ASP A 357 -8.55 12.78 -19.31
C ASP A 357 -7.51 13.29 -18.31
N ASN A 358 -6.22 12.97 -18.50
CA ASN A 358 -5.15 13.48 -17.65
C ASN A 358 -5.00 15.01 -17.83
N GLU A 359 -4.94 15.50 -19.08
CA GLU A 359 -4.89 16.95 -19.37
C GLU A 359 -6.08 17.70 -18.75
N LYS A 360 -7.26 17.08 -18.74
CA LYS A 360 -8.49 17.68 -18.18
C LYS A 360 -8.51 17.69 -16.65
N ASN A 361 -8.00 16.64 -16.03
CA ASN A 361 -8.15 16.41 -14.58
C ASN A 361 -6.96 16.93 -13.78
N TRP A 362 -5.76 16.98 -14.39
CA TRP A 362 -4.55 17.43 -13.73
C TRP A 362 -4.44 18.95 -13.69
N ASN A 363 -3.77 19.45 -12.67
CA ASN A 363 -3.30 20.83 -12.67
C ASN A 363 -2.03 20.93 -13.52
N MET A 364 -2.19 21.26 -14.81
CA MET A 364 -1.08 21.28 -15.76
C MET A 364 -0.01 22.33 -15.45
N ASP A 365 -0.34 23.39 -14.71
CA ASP A 365 0.67 24.37 -14.28
C ASP A 365 1.59 23.74 -13.24
N ILE A 366 1.03 23.05 -12.24
CA ILE A 366 1.80 22.28 -11.25
C ILE A 366 2.56 21.13 -11.91
N PHE A 367 1.90 20.36 -12.80
CA PHE A 367 2.57 19.27 -13.52
C PHE A 367 3.80 19.76 -14.28
N ASN A 368 3.68 20.84 -15.03
CA ASN A 368 4.80 21.43 -15.77
C ASN A 368 5.88 22.03 -14.85
N GLU A 369 5.53 22.41 -13.63
CA GLU A 369 6.50 22.88 -12.64
C GLU A 369 7.35 21.73 -12.08
N ILE A 370 6.71 20.61 -11.74
CA ILE A 370 7.37 19.44 -11.18
C ILE A 370 8.26 18.71 -12.21
N THR A 371 7.86 18.72 -13.50
CA THR A 371 8.53 17.96 -14.57
C THR A 371 9.53 18.78 -15.39
N LYS A 372 9.93 19.98 -14.95
CA LYS A 372 10.96 20.82 -15.58
C LYS A 372 12.36 20.31 -15.29
#